data_cf4a540abf07b19f5ef18a0117520782
#
_entry.id   cf4a540abf07b19f5ef18a0117520782
#
_cell.length_a   1.000
_cell.length_b   1.000
_cell.length_c   1.000
_cell.angle_alpha   90.00
_cell.angle_beta   90.00
_cell.angle_gamma   90.00
#
_symmetry.space_group_name_H-M   'P 1'
#
loop_
_entity.id
_entity.type
_entity.pdbx_description
1 polymer ?
#
loop_
_entity_poly.entity_id
_entity_poly.type
_entity_poly.pdbx_seq_one_letter_code
_entity_poly.pdbx_strand_id
1 'polypeptide(L)'
;GRDAVSGLPKFIDVGYAEIKPVIEDIALNIIRAIKDVLEQTPPELVGDIYTDGIILTGGLAKLTGFARLLSESTKLKVRVHKAAADCVINGCGKAIEYIDHPEKIQPGAVNPLIEAF
;
A
#
# COMPACT_ATOMS: atom_id res chain seq x y z
N GLY A 1 -29.33 2.55 -7.94
CA GLY A 1 -29.64 1.33 -7.18
C GLY A 1 -31.08 0.89 -7.33
N ARG A 2 -31.49 -0.05 -6.48
CA ARG A 2 -32.88 -0.53 -6.38
C ARG A 2 -33.43 -0.11 -5.02
N ASP A 3 -34.58 0.52 -5.00
CA ASP A 3 -35.27 0.85 -3.77
C ASP A 3 -35.73 -0.44 -3.05
N ALA A 4 -35.39 -0.56 -1.77
CA ALA A 4 -35.66 -1.78 -1.00
C ALA A 4 -37.15 -2.01 -0.70
N VAL A 5 -37.96 -0.94 -0.74
CA VAL A 5 -39.40 -0.96 -0.44
C VAL A 5 -40.20 -1.15 -1.70
N SER A 6 -39.98 -0.30 -2.70
CA SER A 6 -40.78 -0.30 -3.97
C SER A 6 -40.25 -1.27 -5.01
N GLY A 7 -39.01 -1.74 -4.88
CA GLY A 7 -38.34 -2.56 -5.90
C GLY A 7 -37.97 -1.85 -7.19
N LEU A 8 -38.27 -0.57 -7.31
CA LEU A 8 -38.02 0.22 -8.51
C LEU A 8 -36.59 0.80 -8.55
N PRO A 9 -36.08 1.11 -9.74
CA PRO A 9 -34.82 1.85 -9.87
C PRO A 9 -34.86 3.19 -9.16
N LYS A 10 -33.81 3.50 -8.35
CA LYS A 10 -33.68 4.76 -7.64
C LYS A 10 -32.24 5.25 -7.75
N PHE A 11 -32.10 6.54 -8.02
CA PHE A 11 -30.82 7.25 -8.01
C PHE A 11 -30.71 8.02 -6.70
N ILE A 12 -29.55 7.94 -6.08
CA ILE A 12 -29.16 8.75 -4.94
C ILE A 12 -27.76 9.31 -5.21
N ASP A 13 -27.58 10.57 -4.92
CA ASP A 13 -26.26 11.19 -4.93
C ASP A 13 -25.60 10.94 -3.58
N VAL A 14 -24.41 10.34 -3.63
CA VAL A 14 -23.61 10.03 -2.43
C VAL A 14 -22.43 10.99 -2.41
N GLY A 15 -22.41 11.87 -1.41
CA GLY A 15 -21.35 12.86 -1.28
C GLY A 15 -20.10 12.31 -0.57
N TYR A 16 -19.00 13.04 -0.71
CA TYR A 16 -17.74 12.71 -0.05
C TYR A 16 -17.89 12.57 1.47
N ALA A 17 -18.71 13.42 2.11
CA ALA A 17 -18.94 13.40 3.55
C ALA A 17 -19.56 12.09 4.05
N GLU A 18 -20.32 11.39 3.20
CA GLU A 18 -20.95 10.11 3.55
C GLU A 18 -19.99 8.94 3.39
N ILE A 19 -19.08 9.02 2.41
CA ILE A 19 -18.11 7.95 2.12
C ILE A 19 -16.88 8.06 3.04
N LYS A 20 -16.48 9.27 3.38
CA LYS A 20 -15.26 9.54 4.16
C LYS A 20 -15.12 8.72 5.44
N PRO A 21 -16.12 8.63 6.33
CA PRO A 21 -16.00 7.87 7.59
C PRO A 21 -15.70 6.38 7.34
N VAL A 22 -16.32 5.80 6.31
CA VAL A 22 -16.13 4.38 5.95
C VAL A 22 -14.71 4.13 5.47
N ILE A 23 -14.18 5.02 4.63
CA ILE A 23 -12.81 4.93 4.12
C ILE A 23 -11.79 5.13 5.26
N GLU A 24 -12.06 6.08 6.16
CA GLU A 24 -11.19 6.34 7.32
C GLU A 24 -11.11 5.12 8.25
N ASP A 25 -12.22 4.44 8.50
CA ASP A 25 -12.24 3.24 9.34
C ASP A 25 -11.40 2.10 8.72
N ILE A 26 -11.55 1.87 7.42
CA ILE A 26 -10.71 0.89 6.68
C ILE A 26 -9.23 1.29 6.75
N ALA A 27 -8.91 2.56 6.54
CA ALA A 27 -7.55 3.06 6.60
C ALA A 27 -6.91 2.85 7.98
N LEU A 28 -7.68 3.11 9.05
CA LEU A 28 -7.24 2.90 10.43
C LEU A 28 -6.98 1.41 10.74
N ASN A 29 -7.79 0.51 10.20
CA ASN A 29 -7.56 -0.94 10.36
C ASN A 29 -6.25 -1.37 9.69
N ILE A 30 -5.95 -0.85 8.50
CA ILE A 30 -4.67 -1.11 7.82
C ILE A 30 -3.50 -0.56 8.64
N ILE A 31 -3.64 0.65 9.19
CA ILE A 31 -2.59 1.27 10.01
C ILE A 31 -2.33 0.46 11.29
N ARG A 32 -3.37 -0.09 11.93
CA ARG A 32 -3.20 -0.99 13.08
C ARG A 32 -2.39 -2.22 12.70
N ALA A 33 -2.75 -2.89 11.60
CA ALA A 33 -2.01 -4.05 11.12
C ALA A 33 -0.53 -3.73 10.82
N ILE A 34 -0.24 -2.55 10.26
CA ILE A 34 1.15 -2.12 10.04
C ILE A 34 1.88 -1.92 11.37
N LYS A 35 1.25 -1.32 12.37
CA LYS A 35 1.83 -1.16 13.71
C LYS A 35 2.12 -2.49 14.37
N ASP A 36 1.20 -3.44 14.29
CA ASP A 36 1.38 -4.79 14.84
C ASP A 36 2.60 -5.49 14.22
N VAL A 37 2.80 -5.33 12.90
CA VAL A 37 3.99 -5.85 12.22
C VAL A 37 5.28 -5.15 12.69
N LEU A 38 5.24 -3.83 12.84
CA LEU A 38 6.41 -3.07 13.33
C LEU A 38 6.79 -3.47 14.76
N GLU A 39 5.81 -3.70 15.64
CA GLU A 39 6.04 -4.15 17.03
C GLU A 39 6.65 -5.56 17.11
N GLN A 40 6.35 -6.43 16.13
CA GLN A 40 6.89 -7.79 16.04
C GLN A 40 8.23 -7.83 15.28
N THR A 41 8.65 -6.73 14.70
CA THR A 41 9.89 -6.65 13.91
C THR A 41 11.10 -6.55 14.84
N PRO A 42 12.19 -7.30 14.60
CA PRO A 42 13.43 -7.19 15.38
C PRO A 42 13.98 -5.76 15.40
N PRO A 43 14.53 -5.30 16.54
CA PRO A 43 15.01 -3.93 16.71
C PRO A 43 16.01 -3.44 15.65
N GLU A 44 16.86 -4.35 15.17
CA GLU A 44 17.85 -4.04 14.12
C GLU A 44 17.18 -3.61 12.82
N LEU A 45 16.12 -4.31 12.42
CA LEU A 45 15.35 -4.00 11.20
C LEU A 45 14.45 -2.76 11.38
N VAL A 46 13.97 -2.53 12.60
CA VAL A 46 13.19 -1.30 12.89
C VAL A 46 14.06 -0.07 12.70
N GLY A 47 15.35 -0.13 13.04
CA GLY A 47 16.31 0.95 12.79
C GLY A 47 16.41 1.32 11.31
N ASP A 48 16.50 0.32 10.45
CA ASP A 48 16.53 0.50 9.00
C ASP A 48 15.21 1.11 8.49
N ILE A 49 14.07 0.59 8.95
CA ILE A 49 12.75 1.13 8.59
C ILE A 49 12.62 2.60 9.02
N TYR A 50 13.16 2.97 10.16
CA TYR A 50 13.13 4.36 10.64
C TYR A 50 13.92 5.29 9.72
N THR A 51 15.04 4.82 9.20
CA THR A 51 15.92 5.58 8.30
C THR A 51 15.33 5.67 6.89
N ASP A 52 14.94 4.54 6.31
CA ASP A 52 14.52 4.41 4.91
C ASP A 52 13.03 4.71 4.71
N GLY A 53 12.22 4.42 5.72
CA GLY A 53 10.78 4.64 5.71
C GLY A 53 10.00 3.49 5.06
N ILE A 54 8.73 3.77 4.78
CA ILE A 54 7.78 2.83 4.18
C ILE A 54 7.47 3.27 2.75
N ILE A 55 7.48 2.33 1.82
CA ILE A 55 7.06 2.56 0.43
C ILE A 55 5.68 1.92 0.23
N LEU A 56 4.71 2.72 -0.20
CA LEU A 56 3.37 2.26 -0.53
C LEU A 56 3.28 1.93 -2.02
N THR A 57 2.74 0.75 -2.31
CA THR A 57 2.43 0.28 -3.66
C THR A 57 0.97 -0.17 -3.74
N GLY A 58 0.51 -0.46 -4.97
CA GLY A 58 -0.87 -0.82 -5.21
C GLY A 58 -1.80 0.38 -5.42
N GLY A 59 -3.01 0.12 -5.89
CA GLY A 59 -3.99 1.16 -6.23
C GLY A 59 -4.43 1.99 -5.03
N LEU A 60 -4.59 1.36 -3.86
CA LEU A 60 -5.01 2.03 -2.63
C LEU A 60 -3.97 3.04 -2.12
N ALA A 61 -2.69 2.87 -2.47
CA ALA A 61 -1.64 3.82 -2.13
C ALA A 61 -1.89 5.22 -2.73
N LYS A 62 -2.68 5.30 -3.80
CA LYS A 62 -3.08 6.56 -4.44
C LYS A 62 -4.23 7.28 -3.72
N LEU A 63 -4.82 6.68 -2.70
CA LEU A 63 -5.89 7.33 -1.93
C LEU A 63 -5.34 8.59 -1.25
N THR A 64 -5.93 9.73 -1.62
CA THR A 64 -5.52 11.03 -1.12
C THR A 64 -5.57 11.09 0.41
N GLY A 65 -4.45 11.43 1.04
CA GLY A 65 -4.33 11.53 2.49
C GLY A 65 -3.90 10.25 3.20
N PHE A 66 -3.96 9.06 2.57
CA PHE A 66 -3.61 7.81 3.24
C PHE A 66 -2.12 7.76 3.66
N ALA A 67 -1.20 8.11 2.76
CA ALA A 67 0.23 8.14 3.07
C ALA A 67 0.54 9.13 4.22
N ARG A 68 -0.13 10.28 4.24
CA ARG A 68 0.00 11.26 5.31
C ARG A 68 -0.52 10.70 6.64
N LEU A 69 -1.71 10.12 6.65
CA LEU A 69 -2.32 9.52 7.83
C LEU A 69 -1.43 8.41 8.42
N LEU A 70 -0.86 7.55 7.56
CA LEU A 70 0.08 6.51 7.97
C LEU A 70 1.36 7.12 8.56
N SER A 71 1.94 8.12 7.93
CA SER A 71 3.14 8.80 8.43
C SER A 71 2.90 9.47 9.78
N GLU A 72 1.78 10.15 9.96
CA GLU A 72 1.39 10.78 11.23
C GLU A 72 1.18 9.74 12.33
N SER A 73 0.62 8.57 11.99
CA SER A 73 0.31 7.50 12.93
C SER A 73 1.52 6.67 13.36
N THR A 74 2.48 6.47 12.47
CA THR A 74 3.69 5.63 12.72
C THR A 74 4.92 6.45 13.04
N LYS A 75 4.91 7.75 12.76
CA LYS A 75 6.07 8.66 12.83
C LYS A 75 7.21 8.28 11.88
N LEU A 76 6.93 7.45 10.90
CA LEU A 76 7.87 7.04 9.87
C LEU A 76 7.70 7.87 8.60
N LYS A 77 8.75 7.94 7.79
CA LYS A 77 8.66 8.47 6.43
C LYS A 77 7.82 7.52 5.58
N VAL A 78 6.83 8.05 4.87
CA VAL A 78 5.98 7.25 3.98
C VAL A 78 6.02 7.86 2.59
N ARG A 79 6.34 7.03 1.60
CA ARG A 79 6.40 7.43 0.19
C ARG A 79 5.46 6.57 -0.63
N VAL A 80 4.79 7.16 -1.60
CA VAL A 80 4.02 6.42 -2.61
C VAL A 80 4.89 6.24 -3.84
N HIS A 81 5.00 5.01 -4.32
CA HIS A 81 5.77 4.71 -5.52
C HIS A 81 5.14 5.42 -6.75
N LYS A 82 5.98 5.89 -7.68
CA LYS A 82 5.52 6.63 -8.89
C LYS A 82 4.50 5.83 -9.70
N ALA A 83 4.78 4.54 -9.89
CA ALA A 83 3.90 3.60 -10.58
C ALA A 83 3.19 2.66 -9.59
N ALA A 84 2.64 3.20 -8.49
CA ALA A 84 2.13 2.41 -7.38
C ALA A 84 1.16 1.30 -7.81
N ALA A 85 0.25 1.58 -8.76
CA ALA A 85 -0.70 0.59 -9.25
C ALA A 85 -0.06 -0.52 -10.09
N ASP A 86 1.07 -0.23 -10.73
CA ASP A 86 1.71 -1.11 -11.72
C ASP A 86 2.96 -1.83 -11.17
N CYS A 87 3.32 -1.59 -9.90
CA CYS A 87 4.52 -2.18 -9.29
C CYS A 87 4.57 -3.69 -9.43
N VAL A 88 3.46 -4.38 -9.17
CA VAL A 88 3.40 -5.85 -9.24
C VAL A 88 3.60 -6.34 -10.66
N ILE A 89 2.89 -5.77 -11.64
CA ILE A 89 3.03 -6.20 -13.05
C ILE A 89 4.41 -5.88 -13.60
N ASN A 90 4.99 -4.74 -13.25
CA ASN A 90 6.35 -4.38 -13.62
C ASN A 90 7.37 -5.34 -13.00
N GLY A 91 7.17 -5.72 -11.74
CA GLY A 91 7.99 -6.72 -11.06
C GLY A 91 7.89 -8.09 -11.72
N CYS A 92 6.69 -8.53 -12.06
CA CYS A 92 6.48 -9.78 -12.81
C CYS A 92 7.19 -9.74 -14.18
N GLY A 93 7.07 -8.63 -14.92
CA GLY A 93 7.77 -8.45 -16.19
C GLY A 93 9.28 -8.61 -16.06
N LYS A 94 9.88 -7.97 -15.06
CA LYS A 94 11.31 -8.11 -14.77
C LYS A 94 11.68 -9.53 -14.33
N ALA A 95 10.83 -10.18 -13.52
CA ALA A 95 11.10 -11.56 -13.08
C ALA A 95 11.15 -12.55 -14.24
N ILE A 96 10.35 -12.34 -15.30
CA ILE A 96 10.36 -13.17 -16.50
C ILE A 96 11.72 -13.10 -17.23
N GLU A 97 12.40 -11.96 -17.22
CA GLU A 97 13.73 -11.79 -17.81
C GLU A 97 14.80 -12.67 -17.13
N TYR A 98 14.54 -13.08 -15.89
CA TYR A 98 15.43 -13.93 -15.09
C TYR A 98 14.89 -15.35 -14.88
N ILE A 99 13.92 -15.81 -15.68
CA ILE A 99 13.28 -17.12 -15.49
C ILE A 99 14.30 -18.28 -15.61
N ASP A 100 15.32 -18.12 -16.48
CA ASP A 100 16.41 -19.08 -16.66
C ASP A 100 17.54 -18.90 -15.63
N HIS A 101 17.46 -17.88 -14.79
CA HIS A 101 18.45 -17.52 -13.78
C HIS A 101 17.78 -17.17 -12.44
N PRO A 102 17.06 -18.12 -11.81
CA PRO A 102 16.29 -17.85 -10.59
C PRO A 102 17.17 -17.42 -9.41
N GLU A 103 18.46 -17.73 -9.43
CA GLU A 103 19.42 -17.27 -8.43
C GLU A 103 19.61 -15.75 -8.40
N LYS A 104 19.26 -15.04 -9.48
CA LYS A 104 19.32 -13.58 -9.56
C LYS A 104 18.09 -12.89 -8.95
N ILE A 105 17.03 -13.66 -8.64
CA ILE A 105 15.78 -13.15 -8.07
C ILE A 105 15.79 -13.27 -6.54
N GLN A 106 16.79 -13.94 -5.94
CA GLN A 106 16.83 -14.21 -4.51
C GLN A 106 16.96 -12.93 -3.67
N PRO A 107 16.22 -12.84 -2.53
CA PRO A 107 16.40 -11.76 -1.56
C PRO A 107 17.85 -11.77 -1.03
N GLY A 108 18.56 -10.65 -1.16
CA GLY A 108 19.95 -10.51 -0.69
C GLY A 108 21.03 -10.57 -1.77
N ALA A 109 20.75 -11.04 -2.97
CA ALA A 109 21.59 -10.67 -4.11
C ALA A 109 21.42 -9.17 -4.36
N VAL A 110 22.53 -8.46 -4.67
CA VAL A 110 22.43 -7.07 -5.16
C VAL A 110 21.51 -7.10 -6.37
N ASN A 111 20.24 -6.80 -6.12
CA ASN A 111 19.19 -7.09 -7.08
C ASN A 111 18.97 -5.84 -7.91
N PRO A 112 19.24 -5.86 -9.23
CA PRO A 112 18.94 -4.73 -10.11
C PRO A 112 17.45 -4.34 -10.09
N LEU A 113 16.59 -5.17 -9.47
CA LEU A 113 15.19 -4.86 -9.21
C LEU A 113 15.03 -3.81 -8.10
N ILE A 114 15.98 -3.67 -7.18
CA ILE A 114 15.90 -2.72 -6.05
C ILE A 114 16.36 -1.33 -6.47
N GLU A 115 17.30 -1.22 -7.40
CA GLU A 115 17.76 0.08 -7.93
C GLU A 115 16.70 0.82 -8.78
N ALA A 116 15.61 0.14 -9.14
CA ALA A 116 14.51 0.71 -9.91
C ALA A 116 13.37 1.30 -9.06
N PHE A 117 13.49 1.26 -7.72
CA PHE A 117 12.58 1.86 -6.76
C PHE A 117 13.21 3.10 -6.13
#